data_e72ac288ba6692c6fad1cac3838c2fc7
#
_entry.id   e72ac288ba6692c6fad1cac3838c2fc7
#
_cell.length_a   1.000
_cell.length_b   1.000
_cell.length_c   1.000
_cell.angle_alpha   90.00
_cell.angle_beta   90.00
_cell.angle_gamma   90.00
#
_symmetry.space_group_name_H-M   'P 1'
#
loop_
_entity.id
_entity.type
_entity.pdbx_description
1 polymer ?
#
loop_
_entity_poly.entity_id
_entity_poly.type
_entity_poly.pdbx_seq_one_letter_code
_entity_poly.pdbx_strand_id
1 'polypeptide(L)'
;MKVTLKDGSFKEYAQPMAVIDIAKDISEGLARMACVAEIDGEVKDLRTVVDKDCTLNIFTAKDPEGLAALRHTASHVMAQAIKRIWPETKLAIGPSIADGFYYDIDRDEPVTSDDLAKIEAEMKKIIKEALPLERFELPRAEAIALMKEKNEPYKVELIEDLPEDSIISFYKQGEFTDLCAGPHLMTTKEVGKAFKLRNI
;
A
#
# COMPACT_ATOMS: atom_id res chain seq x y z
N MET A 1 -4.89 0.85 -27.68
CA MET A 1 -5.73 1.51 -26.66
C MET A 1 -5.37 2.99 -26.59
N LYS A 2 -6.35 3.84 -26.36
CA LYS A 2 -6.19 5.29 -26.22
C LYS A 2 -6.26 5.68 -24.75
N VAL A 3 -5.22 6.30 -24.24
CA VAL A 3 -5.17 6.84 -22.88
C VAL A 3 -5.30 8.35 -22.95
N THR A 4 -6.39 8.88 -22.42
CA THR A 4 -6.68 10.34 -22.39
C THR A 4 -6.27 10.90 -21.03
N LEU A 5 -5.42 11.92 -21.02
CA LEU A 5 -4.93 12.58 -19.82
C LEU A 5 -5.86 13.70 -19.35
N LYS A 6 -5.69 14.18 -18.12
CA LYS A 6 -6.52 15.21 -17.50
C LYS A 6 -6.59 16.52 -18.28
N ASP A 7 -5.54 16.87 -19.02
CA ASP A 7 -5.46 18.09 -19.86
C ASP A 7 -6.14 17.92 -21.23
N GLY A 8 -6.74 16.75 -21.50
CA GLY A 8 -7.39 16.41 -22.77
C GLY A 8 -6.44 15.88 -23.85
N SER A 9 -5.12 15.90 -23.61
CA SER A 9 -4.17 15.22 -24.49
C SER A 9 -4.36 13.71 -24.40
N PHE A 10 -3.87 12.98 -25.41
CA PHE A 10 -3.94 11.51 -25.39
C PHE A 10 -2.67 10.88 -25.96
N LYS A 11 -2.45 9.65 -25.56
CA LYS A 11 -1.46 8.74 -26.14
C LYS A 11 -2.10 7.43 -26.56
N GLU A 12 -1.58 6.82 -27.62
CA GLU A 12 -2.05 5.52 -28.10
C GLU A 12 -0.96 4.46 -27.90
N TYR A 13 -1.38 3.32 -27.38
CA TYR A 13 -0.50 2.18 -27.13
C TYR A 13 -1.04 0.95 -27.85
N ALA A 14 -0.14 0.21 -28.51
CA ALA A 14 -0.49 -0.99 -29.26
C ALA A 14 -0.79 -2.21 -28.40
N GLN A 15 -0.32 -2.20 -27.14
CA GLN A 15 -0.45 -3.31 -26.19
C GLN A 15 -0.88 -2.81 -24.81
N PRO A 16 -1.48 -3.66 -23.96
CA PRO A 16 -1.70 -3.37 -22.56
C PRO A 16 -0.42 -2.91 -21.87
N MET A 17 -0.53 -1.92 -20.97
CA MET A 17 0.62 -1.32 -20.30
C MET A 17 0.30 -0.97 -18.86
N ALA A 18 1.24 -1.19 -17.94
CA ALA A 18 1.09 -0.76 -16.55
C ALA A 18 1.14 0.77 -16.45
N VAL A 19 0.35 1.34 -15.54
CA VAL A 19 0.30 2.80 -15.35
C VAL A 19 1.67 3.41 -15.08
N ILE A 20 2.53 2.73 -14.34
CA ILE A 20 3.90 3.20 -14.08
C ILE A 20 4.71 3.35 -15.37
N ASP A 21 4.51 2.47 -16.35
CA ASP A 21 5.23 2.53 -17.62
C ASP A 21 4.63 3.60 -18.53
N ILE A 22 3.31 3.83 -18.47
CA ILE A 22 2.66 4.99 -19.09
C ILE A 22 3.21 6.29 -18.48
N ALA A 23 3.37 6.36 -17.16
CA ALA A 23 3.96 7.52 -16.48
C ALA A 23 5.39 7.79 -16.94
N LYS A 24 6.24 6.77 -17.11
CA LYS A 24 7.60 6.87 -17.64
C LYS A 24 7.60 7.39 -19.08
N ASP A 25 6.69 6.87 -19.92
CA ASP A 25 6.56 7.28 -21.31
C ASP A 25 6.10 8.74 -21.45
N ILE A 26 5.32 9.25 -20.48
CA ILE A 26 4.97 10.67 -20.40
C ILE A 26 6.18 11.49 -19.94
N SER A 27 6.78 11.11 -18.81
CA SER A 27 7.94 11.77 -18.20
C SER A 27 8.59 10.92 -17.11
N GLU A 28 9.88 10.72 -17.21
CA GLU A 28 10.68 10.11 -16.13
C GLU A 28 10.56 10.87 -14.78
N GLY A 29 10.41 12.20 -14.85
CA GLY A 29 10.19 13.01 -13.66
C GLY A 29 8.85 12.72 -13.01
N LEU A 30 7.79 12.59 -13.81
CA LEU A 30 6.45 12.21 -13.33
C LEU A 30 6.48 10.82 -12.71
N ALA A 31 7.05 9.83 -13.39
CA ALA A 31 7.12 8.45 -12.89
C ALA A 31 7.81 8.34 -11.54
N ARG A 32 8.88 9.14 -11.32
CA ARG A 32 9.57 9.16 -10.01
C ARG A 32 8.77 9.78 -8.87
N MET A 33 7.77 10.61 -9.17
CA MET A 33 6.93 11.27 -8.16
C MET A 33 5.54 10.67 -8.04
N ALA A 34 5.15 9.82 -8.99
CA ALA A 34 3.84 9.20 -9.04
C ALA A 34 3.61 8.28 -7.83
N CYS A 35 2.46 8.38 -7.21
CA CYS A 35 2.05 7.57 -6.06
C CYS A 35 0.95 6.58 -6.46
N VAL A 36 -0.10 7.07 -7.09
CA VAL A 36 -1.28 6.31 -7.56
C VAL A 36 -1.84 6.98 -8.81
N ALA A 37 -2.82 6.37 -9.44
CA ALA A 37 -3.53 6.98 -10.55
C ALA A 37 -5.04 6.77 -10.44
N GLU A 38 -5.80 7.70 -11.00
CA GLU A 38 -7.22 7.53 -11.26
C GLU A 38 -7.39 7.02 -12.68
N ILE A 39 -8.10 5.91 -12.84
CA ILE A 39 -8.47 5.30 -14.12
C ILE A 39 -10.00 5.30 -14.17
N ASP A 40 -10.58 6.06 -15.10
CA ASP A 40 -12.04 6.17 -15.26
C ASP A 40 -12.78 6.51 -13.96
N GLY A 41 -12.19 7.36 -13.11
CA GLY A 41 -12.76 7.80 -11.84
C GLY A 41 -12.44 6.92 -10.63
N GLU A 42 -11.70 5.82 -10.79
CA GLU A 42 -11.28 4.94 -9.70
C GLU A 42 -9.78 5.06 -9.42
N VAL A 43 -9.43 5.30 -8.14
CA VAL A 43 -8.02 5.36 -7.71
C VAL A 43 -7.43 3.95 -7.62
N LYS A 44 -6.35 3.73 -8.33
CA LYS A 44 -5.68 2.44 -8.50
C LYS A 44 -4.17 2.57 -8.28
N ASP A 45 -3.53 1.42 -8.01
CA ASP A 45 -2.09 1.28 -8.00
C ASP A 45 -1.45 1.62 -9.35
N LEU A 46 -0.22 2.11 -9.33
CA LEU A 46 0.57 2.31 -10.54
C LEU A 46 0.96 0.98 -11.25
N ARG A 47 0.84 -0.16 -10.54
CA ARG A 47 1.05 -1.49 -11.13
C ARG A 47 -0.15 -2.00 -11.93
N THR A 48 -1.28 -1.31 -11.85
CA THR A 48 -2.49 -1.65 -12.62
C THR A 48 -2.20 -1.60 -14.11
N VAL A 49 -2.57 -2.67 -14.81
CA VAL A 49 -2.44 -2.75 -16.27
C VAL A 49 -3.68 -2.15 -16.91
N VAL A 50 -3.47 -1.20 -17.80
CA VAL A 50 -4.51 -0.65 -18.69
C VAL A 50 -4.50 -1.48 -19.97
N ASP A 51 -5.66 -1.99 -20.38
CA ASP A 51 -5.83 -2.87 -21.55
C ASP A 51 -6.91 -2.38 -22.53
N LYS A 52 -7.58 -1.28 -22.21
CA LYS A 52 -8.63 -0.65 -23.01
C LYS A 52 -8.52 0.87 -22.98
N ASP A 53 -9.30 1.55 -23.82
CA ASP A 53 -9.40 3.00 -23.80
C ASP A 53 -9.88 3.48 -22.42
N CYS A 54 -9.21 4.50 -21.89
CA CYS A 54 -9.53 5.05 -20.58
C CYS A 54 -9.13 6.52 -20.44
N THR A 55 -9.65 7.14 -19.38
CA THR A 55 -9.10 8.38 -18.82
C THR A 55 -8.10 8.07 -17.73
N LEU A 56 -6.99 8.80 -17.70
CA LEU A 56 -5.91 8.59 -16.73
C LEU A 56 -5.48 9.91 -16.10
N ASN A 57 -5.47 9.95 -14.78
CA ASN A 57 -4.87 11.05 -14.02
C ASN A 57 -3.86 10.48 -13.02
N ILE A 58 -2.61 10.93 -13.06
CA ILE A 58 -1.53 10.44 -12.20
C ILE A 58 -1.37 11.40 -11.03
N PHE A 59 -1.46 10.87 -9.81
CA PHE A 59 -1.32 11.62 -8.56
C PHE A 59 0.06 11.43 -7.93
N THR A 60 0.56 12.51 -7.37
CA THR A 60 1.80 12.57 -6.58
C THR A 60 1.48 12.78 -5.11
N ALA A 61 2.49 12.77 -4.23
CA ALA A 61 2.31 13.07 -2.80
C ALA A 61 1.83 14.51 -2.51
N LYS A 62 1.74 15.37 -3.53
CA LYS A 62 1.14 16.72 -3.41
C LYS A 62 -0.38 16.70 -3.55
N ASP A 63 -0.93 15.63 -4.10
CA ASP A 63 -2.35 15.43 -4.31
C ASP A 63 -2.93 14.61 -3.15
N PRO A 64 -4.19 14.84 -2.73
CA PRO A 64 -4.79 14.12 -1.61
C PRO A 64 -4.74 12.60 -1.76
N GLU A 65 -5.01 12.06 -2.95
CA GLU A 65 -5.05 10.64 -3.27
C GLU A 65 -3.64 10.01 -3.16
N GLY A 66 -2.64 10.70 -3.69
CA GLY A 66 -1.24 10.28 -3.60
C GLY A 66 -0.71 10.34 -2.17
N LEU A 67 -1.08 11.37 -1.41
CA LEU A 67 -0.72 11.49 0.00
C LEU A 67 -1.41 10.41 0.85
N ALA A 68 -2.65 10.06 0.56
CA ALA A 68 -3.37 8.97 1.22
C ALA A 68 -2.66 7.62 1.01
N ALA A 69 -2.25 7.31 -0.22
CA ALA A 69 -1.51 6.09 -0.54
C ALA A 69 -0.12 6.05 0.12
N LEU A 70 0.56 7.20 0.20
CA LEU A 70 1.83 7.32 0.93
C LEU A 70 1.65 7.02 2.41
N ARG A 71 0.65 7.60 3.06
CA ARG A 71 0.31 7.35 4.47
C ARG A 71 -0.09 5.89 4.71
N HIS A 72 -0.89 5.32 3.80
CA HIS A 72 -1.27 3.91 3.86
C HIS A 72 -0.06 2.98 3.74
N THR A 73 0.87 3.28 2.84
CA THR A 73 2.13 2.51 2.75
C THR A 73 3.01 2.71 3.98
N ALA A 74 3.03 3.90 4.57
CA ALA A 74 3.74 4.16 5.82
C ALA A 74 3.17 3.35 6.99
N SER A 75 1.84 3.14 7.06
CA SER A 75 1.23 2.26 8.07
C SER A 75 1.67 0.81 7.93
N HIS A 76 1.79 0.29 6.69
CA HIS A 76 2.33 -1.04 6.43
C HIS A 76 3.83 -1.17 6.77
N VAL A 77 4.63 -0.13 6.51
CA VAL A 77 6.03 -0.08 6.94
C VAL A 77 6.13 -0.10 8.46
N MET A 78 5.23 0.60 9.15
CA MET A 78 5.15 0.58 10.61
C MET A 78 4.74 -0.79 11.14
N ALA A 79 3.75 -1.43 10.54
CA ALA A 79 3.32 -2.79 10.91
C ALA A 79 4.46 -3.81 10.74
N GLN A 80 5.20 -3.75 9.63
CA GLN A 80 6.39 -4.57 9.41
C GLN A 80 7.45 -4.32 10.48
N ALA A 81 7.72 -3.05 10.81
CA ALA A 81 8.67 -2.70 11.86
C ALA A 81 8.26 -3.27 13.24
N ILE A 82 6.97 -3.17 13.58
CA ILE A 82 6.41 -3.74 14.80
C ILE A 82 6.59 -5.25 14.83
N LYS A 83 6.26 -5.95 13.75
CA LYS A 83 6.44 -7.41 13.62
C LYS A 83 7.91 -7.85 13.70
N ARG A 84 8.85 -7.05 13.18
CA ARG A 84 10.29 -7.32 13.32
C ARG A 84 10.77 -7.19 14.76
N ILE A 85 10.25 -6.21 15.51
CA ILE A 85 10.62 -5.96 16.91
C ILE A 85 9.91 -6.96 17.83
N TRP A 86 8.62 -7.18 17.59
CA TRP A 86 7.75 -8.05 18.40
C TRP A 86 6.94 -8.99 17.49
N PRO A 87 7.51 -10.15 17.11
CA PRO A 87 6.88 -11.07 16.14
C PRO A 87 5.51 -11.59 16.55
N GLU A 88 5.24 -11.69 17.86
CA GLU A 88 3.97 -12.21 18.40
C GLU A 88 2.81 -11.21 18.35
N THR A 89 3.09 -9.93 18.09
CA THR A 89 2.04 -8.90 17.97
C THR A 89 1.03 -9.29 16.88
N LYS A 90 -0.27 -9.20 17.19
CA LYS A 90 -1.35 -9.39 16.24
C LYS A 90 -1.72 -8.07 15.59
N LEU A 91 -2.03 -8.13 14.31
CA LEU A 91 -2.35 -6.94 13.50
C LEU A 91 -3.84 -6.92 13.18
N ALA A 92 -4.51 -5.79 13.43
CA ALA A 92 -5.90 -5.58 13.03
C ALA A 92 -5.98 -4.73 11.75
N ILE A 93 -6.13 -3.43 11.84
CA ILE A 93 -6.26 -2.53 10.69
C ILE A 93 -5.30 -1.34 10.79
N GLY A 94 -4.87 -0.83 9.63
CA GLY A 94 -3.91 0.27 9.53
C GLY A 94 -4.22 1.26 8.42
N PRO A 95 -5.31 2.04 8.52
CA PRO A 95 -5.68 2.98 7.47
C PRO A 95 -4.83 4.25 7.49
N SER A 96 -4.84 4.96 6.35
CA SER A 96 -4.50 6.37 6.31
C SER A 96 -5.66 7.20 6.84
N ILE A 97 -5.34 8.31 7.51
CA ILE A 97 -6.30 9.31 8.00
C ILE A 97 -5.92 10.70 7.49
N ALA A 98 -6.79 11.68 7.70
CA ALA A 98 -6.64 13.04 7.16
C ALA A 98 -5.31 13.71 7.48
N ASP A 99 -4.74 13.44 8.66
CA ASP A 99 -3.51 14.06 9.16
C ASP A 99 -2.39 13.06 9.52
N GLY A 100 -2.53 11.78 9.09
CA GLY A 100 -1.52 10.77 9.37
C GLY A 100 -1.92 9.35 8.99
N PHE A 101 -1.46 8.41 9.78
CA PHE A 101 -1.76 6.99 9.70
C PHE A 101 -1.66 6.37 11.10
N TYR A 102 -2.28 5.23 11.29
CA TYR A 102 -2.13 4.41 12.50
C TYR A 102 -2.19 2.93 12.14
N TYR A 103 -1.97 2.09 13.13
CA TYR A 103 -2.20 0.65 13.03
C TYR A 103 -2.68 0.14 14.37
N ASP A 104 -3.84 -0.53 14.37
CA ASP A 104 -4.37 -1.21 15.55
C ASP A 104 -3.65 -2.54 15.72
N ILE A 105 -3.08 -2.73 16.91
CA ILE A 105 -2.30 -3.92 17.25
C ILE A 105 -2.75 -4.49 18.59
N ASP A 106 -2.61 -5.81 18.73
CA ASP A 106 -2.85 -6.52 19.98
C ASP A 106 -1.57 -7.24 20.42
N ARG A 107 -1.15 -6.98 21.65
CA ARG A 107 0.00 -7.59 22.31
C ARG A 107 -0.13 -7.56 23.82
N ASP A 108 0.51 -8.52 24.51
CA ASP A 108 0.44 -8.68 25.96
C ASP A 108 0.98 -7.45 26.72
N GLU A 109 2.09 -6.89 26.24
CA GLU A 109 2.67 -5.68 26.81
C GLU A 109 2.30 -4.45 25.97
N PRO A 110 1.75 -3.38 26.56
CA PRO A 110 1.41 -2.17 25.82
C PRO A 110 2.67 -1.50 25.24
N VAL A 111 2.50 -0.88 24.08
CA VAL A 111 3.54 -0.01 23.50
C VAL A 111 3.70 1.22 24.37
N THR A 112 4.93 1.65 24.61
CA THR A 112 5.26 2.83 25.40
C THR A 112 5.80 3.97 24.54
N SER A 113 5.87 5.18 25.08
CA SER A 113 6.47 6.32 24.36
C SER A 113 7.94 6.07 23.99
N ASP A 114 8.68 5.29 24.77
CA ASP A 114 10.07 4.95 24.51
C ASP A 114 10.20 3.98 23.30
N ASP A 115 9.17 3.19 23.04
CA ASP A 115 9.14 2.26 21.92
C ASP A 115 8.94 2.95 20.57
N LEU A 116 8.31 4.13 20.56
CA LEU A 116 8.12 4.89 19.32
C LEU A 116 9.43 5.17 18.59
N ALA A 117 10.49 5.50 19.32
CA ALA A 117 11.82 5.72 18.75
C ALA A 117 12.41 4.43 18.13
N LYS A 118 12.17 3.27 18.75
CA LYS A 118 12.61 1.96 18.24
C LYS A 118 11.86 1.61 16.95
N ILE A 119 10.54 1.80 16.94
CA ILE A 119 9.70 1.58 15.77
C ILE A 119 10.13 2.48 14.62
N GLU A 120 10.32 3.79 14.86
CA GLU A 120 10.82 4.72 13.83
C GLU A 120 12.19 4.31 13.26
N ALA A 121 13.09 3.84 14.11
CA ALA A 121 14.41 3.38 13.69
C ALA A 121 14.31 2.16 12.75
N GLU A 122 13.44 1.20 13.09
CA GLU A 122 13.20 0.03 12.25
C GLU A 122 12.48 0.39 10.94
N MET A 123 11.47 1.26 10.99
CA MET A 123 10.83 1.81 9.79
C MET A 123 11.86 2.43 8.81
N LYS A 124 12.81 3.20 9.32
CA LYS A 124 13.88 3.81 8.50
C LYS A 124 14.78 2.78 7.84
N LYS A 125 15.01 1.62 8.49
CA LYS A 125 15.76 0.50 7.89
C LYS A 125 14.96 -0.11 6.73
N ILE A 126 13.67 -0.43 6.95
CA ILE A 126 12.77 -0.98 5.93
C ILE A 126 12.68 -0.05 4.71
N ILE A 127 12.57 1.25 4.94
CA ILE A 127 12.56 2.26 3.86
C ILE A 127 13.88 2.24 3.08
N LYS A 128 15.01 2.08 3.77
CA LYS A 128 16.33 2.00 3.14
C LYS A 128 16.51 0.71 2.33
N GLU A 129 15.88 -0.39 2.73
CA GLU A 129 15.87 -1.66 2.00
C GLU A 129 15.19 -1.54 0.63
N ALA A 130 14.33 -0.54 0.44
CA ALA A 130 13.64 -0.27 -0.83
C ALA A 130 12.86 -1.49 -1.36
N LEU A 131 12.16 -2.19 -0.46
CA LEU A 131 11.40 -3.40 -0.79
C LEU A 131 10.27 -3.08 -1.77
N PRO A 132 10.09 -3.85 -2.86
CA PRO A 132 8.92 -3.74 -3.70
C PRO A 132 7.67 -4.15 -2.93
N LEU A 133 6.53 -3.50 -3.21
CA LEU A 133 5.23 -3.94 -2.75
C LEU A 133 4.58 -4.75 -3.87
N GLU A 134 4.32 -6.02 -3.61
CA GLU A 134 3.70 -6.95 -4.55
C GLU A 134 2.24 -7.17 -4.13
N ARG A 135 1.30 -6.89 -5.05
CA ARG A 135 -0.12 -7.18 -4.84
C ARG A 135 -0.46 -8.54 -5.43
N PHE A 136 -1.21 -9.35 -4.67
CA PHE A 136 -1.75 -10.61 -5.15
C PHE A 136 -3.13 -10.87 -4.55
N GLU A 137 -3.86 -11.78 -5.15
CA GLU A 137 -5.22 -12.17 -4.74
C GLU A 137 -5.25 -13.66 -4.45
N LEU A 138 -6.07 -14.04 -3.48
CA LEU A 138 -6.29 -15.45 -3.14
C LEU A 138 -7.80 -15.74 -3.03
N PRO A 139 -8.22 -16.97 -3.39
CA PRO A 139 -9.53 -17.48 -3.01
C PRO A 139 -9.70 -17.45 -1.49
N ARG A 140 -10.93 -17.25 -0.99
CA ARG A 140 -11.22 -17.08 0.44
C ARG A 140 -10.59 -18.15 1.32
N ALA A 141 -10.71 -19.43 0.95
CA ALA A 141 -10.15 -20.54 1.72
C ALA A 141 -8.63 -20.47 1.86
N GLU A 142 -7.93 -20.09 0.78
CA GLU A 142 -6.48 -19.93 0.77
C GLU A 142 -6.05 -18.67 1.55
N ALA A 143 -6.82 -17.59 1.44
CA ALA A 143 -6.59 -16.36 2.19
C ALA A 143 -6.70 -16.60 3.71
N ILE A 144 -7.73 -17.31 4.15
CA ILE A 144 -7.91 -17.72 5.56
C ILE A 144 -6.76 -18.63 6.01
N ALA A 145 -6.37 -19.62 5.19
CA ALA A 145 -5.26 -20.52 5.51
C ALA A 145 -3.93 -19.75 5.69
N LEU A 146 -3.65 -18.80 4.79
CA LEU A 146 -2.47 -17.95 4.88
C LEU A 146 -2.43 -17.12 6.16
N MET A 147 -3.58 -16.51 6.55
CA MET A 147 -3.63 -15.69 7.77
C MET A 147 -3.56 -16.54 9.05
N LYS A 148 -4.10 -17.76 9.04
CA LYS A 148 -3.93 -18.73 10.13
C LYS A 148 -2.47 -19.17 10.27
N GLU A 149 -1.79 -19.48 9.17
CA GLU A 149 -0.36 -19.82 9.17
C GLU A 149 0.49 -18.68 9.75
N LYS A 150 0.15 -17.43 9.41
CA LYS A 150 0.83 -16.24 9.93
C LYS A 150 0.41 -15.86 11.36
N ASN A 151 -0.52 -16.59 11.96
CA ASN A 151 -1.05 -16.32 13.29
C ASN A 151 -1.64 -14.90 13.42
N GLU A 152 -2.46 -14.51 12.43
CA GLU A 152 -3.15 -13.21 12.36
C GLU A 152 -4.68 -13.41 12.48
N PRO A 153 -5.22 -13.64 13.70
CA PRO A 153 -6.62 -13.99 13.91
C PRO A 153 -7.58 -12.87 13.46
N TYR A 154 -7.25 -11.61 13.70
CA TYR A 154 -8.09 -10.48 13.28
C TYR A 154 -8.22 -10.37 11.76
N LYS A 155 -7.18 -10.77 11.01
CA LYS A 155 -7.25 -10.84 9.54
C LYS A 155 -8.14 -11.98 9.08
N VAL A 156 -8.19 -13.09 9.81
CA VAL A 156 -9.12 -14.19 9.53
C VAL A 156 -10.55 -13.71 9.71
N GLU A 157 -10.88 -13.07 10.84
CA GLU A 157 -12.20 -12.50 11.09
C GLU A 157 -12.62 -11.49 10.01
N LEU A 158 -11.72 -10.58 9.65
CA LEU A 158 -11.98 -9.62 8.56
C LEU A 158 -12.31 -10.31 7.23
N ILE A 159 -11.61 -11.40 6.88
CA ILE A 159 -11.89 -12.15 5.65
C ILE A 159 -13.25 -12.85 5.73
N GLU A 160 -13.57 -13.42 6.90
CA GLU A 160 -14.85 -14.13 7.11
C GLU A 160 -16.06 -13.18 7.03
N ASP A 161 -15.89 -11.92 7.45
CA ASP A 161 -16.93 -10.89 7.42
C ASP A 161 -17.13 -10.25 6.03
N LEU A 162 -16.20 -10.45 5.09
CA LEU A 162 -16.35 -9.92 3.74
C LEU A 162 -17.51 -10.62 2.99
N PRO A 163 -18.26 -9.90 2.11
CA PRO A 163 -19.24 -10.52 1.20
C PRO A 163 -18.62 -11.68 0.40
N GLU A 164 -19.44 -12.68 0.04
CA GLU A 164 -18.96 -13.92 -0.62
C GLU A 164 -18.22 -13.67 -1.95
N ASP A 165 -18.64 -12.65 -2.69
CA ASP A 165 -18.08 -12.26 -4.00
C ASP A 165 -16.91 -11.28 -3.89
N SER A 166 -16.46 -10.96 -2.68
CA SER A 166 -15.34 -10.02 -2.49
C SER A 166 -14.03 -10.56 -3.03
N ILE A 167 -13.29 -9.68 -3.72
CA ILE A 167 -11.90 -9.92 -4.08
C ILE A 167 -11.04 -9.77 -2.82
N ILE A 168 -10.34 -10.82 -2.44
CA ILE A 168 -9.45 -10.81 -1.27
C ILE A 168 -8.03 -10.62 -1.75
N SER A 169 -7.48 -9.45 -1.47
CA SER A 169 -6.15 -9.06 -1.90
C SER A 169 -5.19 -8.85 -0.74
N PHE A 170 -3.93 -9.02 -1.03
CA PHE A 170 -2.81 -8.89 -0.13
C PHE A 170 -1.73 -8.02 -0.75
N TYR A 171 -0.95 -7.38 0.11
CA TYR A 171 0.30 -6.74 -0.26
C TYR A 171 1.45 -7.37 0.51
N LYS A 172 2.50 -7.73 -0.23
CA LYS A 172 3.74 -8.29 0.31
C LYS A 172 4.87 -7.31 0.10
N GLN A 173 5.67 -7.10 1.14
CA GLN A 173 6.92 -6.33 1.11
C GLN A 173 8.00 -7.08 1.89
N GLY A 174 8.93 -7.72 1.17
CA GLY A 174 9.89 -8.62 1.77
C GLY A 174 9.22 -9.80 2.48
N GLU A 175 9.52 -9.98 3.77
CA GLU A 175 8.94 -11.01 4.63
C GLU A 175 7.51 -10.69 5.12
N PHE A 176 7.12 -9.41 5.05
CA PHE A 176 5.84 -8.94 5.56
C PHE A 176 4.73 -9.09 4.50
N THR A 177 3.58 -9.61 4.92
CA THR A 177 2.38 -9.74 4.08
C THR A 177 1.17 -9.30 4.88
N ASP A 178 0.34 -8.44 4.30
CA ASP A 178 -0.87 -7.95 4.94
C ASP A 178 -2.10 -8.09 4.03
N LEU A 179 -3.25 -8.38 4.65
CA LEU A 179 -4.56 -8.30 4.01
C LEU A 179 -4.92 -6.85 3.74
N CYS A 180 -5.05 -6.46 2.48
CA CYS A 180 -5.31 -5.07 2.12
C CYS A 180 -5.88 -4.93 0.71
N ALA A 181 -6.85 -4.02 0.56
CA ALA A 181 -7.40 -3.65 -0.74
C ALA A 181 -6.51 -2.68 -1.53
N GLY A 182 -5.62 -1.96 -0.86
CA GLY A 182 -4.79 -0.91 -1.46
C GLY A 182 -5.53 0.42 -1.61
N PRO A 183 -5.05 1.34 -2.48
CA PRO A 183 -3.78 1.24 -3.21
C PRO A 183 -2.56 1.55 -2.36
N HIS A 184 -1.38 1.14 -2.84
CA HIS A 184 -0.09 1.39 -2.21
C HIS A 184 0.94 1.95 -3.20
N LEU A 185 2.01 2.54 -2.67
CA LEU A 185 3.21 2.92 -3.42
C LEU A 185 3.90 1.68 -4.03
N MET A 186 4.81 1.88 -4.96
CA MET A 186 5.51 0.78 -5.63
C MET A 186 6.58 0.14 -4.73
N THR A 187 7.24 0.93 -3.89
CA THR A 187 8.32 0.48 -2.99
C THR A 187 8.25 1.15 -1.63
N THR A 188 8.82 0.51 -0.60
CA THR A 188 8.94 1.10 0.75
C THR A 188 9.80 2.37 0.76
N LYS A 189 10.74 2.52 -0.19
CA LYS A 189 11.61 3.69 -0.30
C LYS A 189 10.84 4.99 -0.53
N GLU A 190 9.73 4.92 -1.25
CA GLU A 190 8.92 6.08 -1.62
C GLU A 190 8.20 6.72 -0.43
N VAL A 191 8.03 6.01 0.69
CA VAL A 191 7.54 6.58 1.96
C VAL A 191 8.43 7.73 2.43
N GLY A 192 9.73 7.67 2.12
CA GLY A 192 10.68 8.71 2.51
C GLY A 192 10.96 8.73 4.01
N LYS A 193 11.56 9.83 4.48
CA LYS A 193 11.99 9.97 5.88
C LYS A 193 11.19 11.03 6.66
N ALA A 194 10.23 11.68 6.01
CA ALA A 194 9.48 12.79 6.57
C ALA A 194 8.23 12.30 7.33
N PHE A 195 8.42 11.46 8.33
CA PHE A 195 7.37 11.00 9.24
C PHE A 195 7.84 11.05 10.69
N LYS A 196 6.88 11.11 11.61
CA LYS A 196 7.11 11.07 13.05
C LYS A 196 5.96 10.32 13.73
N LEU A 197 6.27 9.33 14.55
CA LEU A 197 5.28 8.70 15.44
C LEU A 197 5.05 9.60 16.65
N ARG A 198 3.79 9.87 16.98
CA ARG A 198 3.43 10.85 18.01
C ARG A 198 2.69 10.26 19.20
N ASN A 199 1.74 9.36 18.93
CA ASN A 199 0.81 8.84 19.93
C ASN A 199 0.78 7.31 19.88
N ILE A 200 0.31 6.75 20.97
CA ILE A 200 0.03 5.34 21.19
C ILE A 200 -1.47 5.20 21.31
#